data_8da3b2a44594d4d20696233747c4b051
#
_entry.id   8da3b2a44594d4d20696233747c4b051
#
_cell.length_a   1.000
_cell.length_b   1.000
_cell.length_c   1.000
_cell.angle_alpha   90.00
_cell.angle_beta   90.00
_cell.angle_gamma   90.00
#
_symmetry.space_group_name_H-M   'P 1'
#
loop_
_entity.id
_entity.type
_entity.pdbx_description
1 polymer ?
#
loop_
_entity_poly.entity_id
_entity_poly.type
_entity_poly.pdbx_seq_one_letter_code
_entity_poly.pdbx_strand_id
1 'polypeptide(L)'
;MNPHHSPRGGRLIASMLVCICSVVSASAQNIPTGKLNVDRALVRVGVKSNLDWQIQYPTIVTDVVDVTTTGTIIPKKPMKMRVRTLGVAFQSGSTLLPIEGNWSKNGSTWSKFFYGTGTSVVSTNVLVDTTVAANDKIYFGARGWNGSSWLPWHDTTKTDKYVIVLKNGDSAPSYAPAYNQTSTKGFLAPYIDSTGKVKIGSRDLIILWECSTAAPATTYFDMQDLVVLVTFE
;
A
#
# COMPACT_ATOMS: atom_id res chain seq x y z
N MET A 1 -8.09 68.25 39.28
CA MET A 1 -7.03 67.52 38.64
C MET A 1 -7.19 66.04 39.05
N ASN A 2 -7.80 65.22 38.21
CA ASN A 2 -8.00 63.83 38.46
C ASN A 2 -7.03 62.98 37.58
N PRO A 3 -6.30 61.99 38.11
CA PRO A 3 -5.58 61.05 37.29
C PRO A 3 -6.45 59.82 36.96
N HIS A 4 -6.55 59.54 35.68
CA HIS A 4 -7.19 58.35 35.11
C HIS A 4 -6.46 57.08 35.50
N HIS A 5 -7.20 56.15 36.09
CA HIS A 5 -6.79 54.71 36.19
C HIS A 5 -7.17 53.98 34.94
N SER A 6 -6.17 53.39 34.27
CA SER A 6 -6.32 52.44 33.17
C SER A 6 -6.36 50.98 33.72
N PRO A 7 -7.32 50.13 33.32
CA PRO A 7 -7.29 48.74 33.72
C PRO A 7 -6.37 47.94 32.81
N ARG A 8 -5.43 47.21 33.42
CA ARG A 8 -4.59 46.21 32.76
C ARG A 8 -5.44 45.01 32.37
N GLY A 9 -5.64 44.82 31.07
CA GLY A 9 -6.22 43.60 30.52
C GLY A 9 -5.25 42.41 30.62
N GLY A 10 -5.59 41.45 31.43
CA GLY A 10 -4.88 40.14 31.50
C GLY A 10 -5.16 39.32 30.23
N ARG A 11 -4.10 39.03 29.47
CA ARG A 11 -4.16 38.08 28.36
C ARG A 11 -4.17 36.65 28.95
N LEU A 12 -5.32 35.97 28.87
CA LEU A 12 -5.42 34.53 29.05
C LEU A 12 -4.77 33.83 27.85
N ILE A 13 -3.62 33.26 28.06
CA ILE A 13 -2.98 32.33 27.10
C ILE A 13 -3.68 30.99 27.27
N ALA A 14 -4.61 30.69 26.37
CA ALA A 14 -5.19 29.34 26.25
C ALA A 14 -4.13 28.42 25.64
N SER A 15 -3.49 27.61 26.48
CA SER A 15 -2.62 26.54 26.01
C SER A 15 -3.47 25.46 25.36
N MET A 16 -3.47 25.44 24.04
CA MET A 16 -4.08 24.39 23.23
C MET A 16 -3.20 23.15 23.29
N LEU A 17 -3.58 22.17 24.13
CA LEU A 17 -2.94 20.86 24.20
C LEU A 17 -3.28 20.09 22.93
N VAL A 18 -2.36 20.11 21.94
CA VAL A 18 -2.47 19.29 20.73
C VAL A 18 -2.15 17.86 21.13
N CYS A 19 -3.19 17.04 21.30
CA CYS A 19 -3.06 15.61 21.48
C CYS A 19 -2.68 14.98 20.13
N ILE A 20 -1.39 14.76 19.90
CA ILE A 20 -0.88 14.02 18.74
C ILE A 20 -1.22 12.54 19.00
N CYS A 21 -2.39 12.12 18.52
CA CYS A 21 -2.67 10.69 18.37
C CYS A 21 -1.77 10.14 17.27
N SER A 22 -0.63 9.60 17.66
CA SER A 22 0.18 8.74 16.78
C SER A 22 -0.68 7.53 16.43
N VAL A 23 -1.22 7.54 15.20
CA VAL A 23 -1.83 6.35 14.60
C VAL A 23 -0.66 5.39 14.35
N VAL A 24 -0.42 4.51 15.29
CA VAL A 24 0.45 3.35 15.08
C VAL A 24 -0.27 2.52 14.03
N SER A 25 0.18 2.60 12.78
CA SER A 25 -0.22 1.65 11.75
C SER A 25 0.21 0.29 12.25
N ALA A 26 -0.74 -0.50 12.72
CA ALA A 26 -0.50 -1.90 13.03
C ALA A 26 -0.14 -2.58 11.71
N SER A 27 1.15 -2.61 11.37
CA SER A 27 1.65 -3.58 10.42
C SER A 27 1.20 -4.94 10.97
N ALA A 28 0.42 -5.69 10.19
CA ALA A 28 0.05 -7.05 10.54
C ALA A 28 1.37 -7.82 10.73
N GLN A 29 1.78 -7.99 11.97
CA GLN A 29 3.05 -8.62 12.29
C GLN A 29 2.96 -10.07 11.84
N ASN A 30 3.95 -10.54 11.09
CA ASN A 30 4.18 -11.96 10.79
C ASN A 30 4.64 -12.70 12.06
N ILE A 31 4.05 -12.36 13.21
CA ILE A 31 4.35 -12.97 14.49
C ILE A 31 3.36 -14.12 14.68
N PRO A 32 3.84 -15.35 14.81
CA PRO A 32 3.01 -16.47 15.22
C PRO A 32 2.31 -16.15 16.53
N THR A 33 1.02 -16.42 16.59
CA THR A 33 0.25 -16.36 17.85
C THR A 33 0.03 -17.78 18.34
N GLY A 34 -0.16 -17.94 19.66
CA GLY A 34 -0.37 -19.30 20.16
C GLY A 34 -0.91 -19.30 21.57
N LYS A 35 -1.31 -20.49 21.99
CA LYS A 35 -1.72 -20.79 23.36
C LYS A 35 -0.79 -21.83 23.92
N LEU A 36 -0.34 -21.60 25.15
CA LEU A 36 0.31 -22.63 25.97
C LEU A 36 -0.76 -23.20 26.89
N ASN A 37 -1.11 -24.48 26.69
CA ASN A 37 -1.99 -25.20 27.60
C ASN A 37 -1.14 -25.96 28.60
N VAL A 38 -1.39 -25.69 29.89
CA VAL A 38 -0.78 -26.41 31.00
C VAL A 38 -1.87 -27.22 31.67
N ASP A 39 -1.72 -28.53 31.72
CA ASP A 39 -2.67 -29.37 32.46
C ASP A 39 -2.56 -29.11 33.97
N ARG A 40 -3.57 -28.42 34.48
CA ARG A 40 -3.63 -28.03 35.89
C ARG A 40 -3.61 -29.24 36.87
N ALA A 41 -4.10 -30.40 36.40
CA ALA A 41 -4.12 -31.61 37.22
C ALA A 41 -2.71 -32.19 37.43
N LEU A 42 -1.74 -31.82 36.57
CA LEU A 42 -0.36 -32.27 36.63
C LEU A 42 0.61 -31.28 37.27
N VAL A 43 0.15 -30.09 37.68
CA VAL A 43 0.98 -29.13 38.43
C VAL A 43 1.09 -29.57 39.88
N ARG A 44 1.93 -30.58 40.14
CA ARG A 44 2.31 -31.05 41.50
C ARG A 44 3.80 -30.95 41.65
N VAL A 45 4.25 -30.69 42.90
CA VAL A 45 5.68 -30.66 43.21
C VAL A 45 6.32 -32.00 42.84
N GLY A 46 7.35 -31.96 42.00
CA GLY A 46 8.11 -33.13 41.56
C GLY A 46 7.54 -33.88 40.33
N VAL A 47 6.46 -33.39 39.69
CA VAL A 47 5.90 -33.98 38.46
C VAL A 47 6.19 -33.07 37.29
N LYS A 48 6.68 -33.62 36.16
CA LYS A 48 6.78 -32.87 34.89
C LYS A 48 5.40 -32.48 34.41
N SER A 49 5.14 -31.17 34.27
CA SER A 49 3.93 -30.69 33.62
C SER A 49 3.97 -31.05 32.15
N ASN A 50 2.84 -31.57 31.62
CA ASN A 50 2.67 -31.72 30.20
C ASN A 50 2.30 -30.36 29.57
N LEU A 51 3.15 -29.85 28.68
CA LEU A 51 2.98 -28.56 28.00
C LEU A 51 2.56 -28.85 26.56
N ASP A 52 1.37 -28.40 26.19
CA ASP A 52 0.88 -28.44 24.81
C ASP A 52 0.89 -27.02 24.22
N TRP A 53 1.61 -26.88 23.11
CA TRP A 53 1.75 -25.63 22.38
C TRP A 53 0.91 -25.67 21.12
N GLN A 54 -0.04 -24.77 21.01
CA GLN A 54 -0.76 -24.52 19.77
C GLN A 54 -0.21 -23.23 19.15
N ILE A 55 0.63 -23.37 18.14
CA ILE A 55 1.19 -22.21 17.42
C ILE A 55 0.40 -22.01 16.12
N GLN A 56 -0.16 -20.83 15.96
CA GLN A 56 -0.86 -20.42 14.77
C GLN A 56 -0.01 -19.40 14.02
N TYR A 57 0.43 -19.78 12.83
CA TYR A 57 1.15 -18.87 11.93
C TYR A 57 0.17 -17.97 11.19
N PRO A 58 0.52 -16.68 10.99
CA PRO A 58 -0.31 -15.81 10.18
C PRO A 58 -0.38 -16.33 8.74
N THR A 59 -1.56 -16.29 8.15
CA THR A 59 -1.76 -16.61 6.74
C THR A 59 -1.08 -15.55 5.88
N ILE A 60 -0.15 -15.92 5.03
CA ILE A 60 0.51 -15.01 4.08
C ILE A 60 -0.30 -14.86 2.79
N VAL A 61 0.00 -13.83 1.99
CA VAL A 61 -0.77 -13.51 0.78
C VAL A 61 -0.79 -14.67 -0.21
N THR A 62 0.32 -15.38 -0.39
CA THR A 62 0.42 -16.52 -1.29
C THR A 62 -0.37 -17.77 -0.85
N ASP A 63 -0.82 -17.83 0.42
CA ASP A 63 -1.74 -18.87 0.88
C ASP A 63 -3.18 -18.61 0.45
N VAL A 64 -3.51 -17.35 0.19
CA VAL A 64 -4.89 -16.90 -0.07
C VAL A 64 -5.10 -16.36 -1.47
N VAL A 65 -4.04 -15.94 -2.18
CA VAL A 65 -4.08 -15.53 -3.58
C VAL A 65 -2.90 -16.12 -4.36
N ASP A 66 -3.11 -16.47 -5.61
CA ASP A 66 -2.04 -16.67 -6.58
C ASP A 66 -1.80 -15.37 -7.34
N VAL A 67 -0.53 -15.06 -7.64
CA VAL A 67 -0.13 -13.98 -8.51
C VAL A 67 0.60 -14.60 -9.70
N THR A 68 0.03 -14.46 -10.89
CA THR A 68 0.61 -15.01 -12.12
C THR A 68 1.87 -14.22 -12.52
N THR A 69 2.62 -14.74 -13.49
CA THR A 69 3.78 -14.04 -14.07
C THR A 69 3.42 -12.70 -14.73
N THR A 70 2.17 -12.56 -15.16
CA THR A 70 1.65 -11.28 -15.72
C THR A 70 1.22 -10.30 -14.65
N GLY A 71 1.10 -10.72 -13.37
CA GLY A 71 0.58 -9.91 -12.28
C GLY A 71 -0.94 -10.05 -12.06
N THR A 72 -1.62 -10.97 -12.78
CA THR A 72 -3.02 -11.29 -12.49
C THR A 72 -3.14 -11.89 -11.10
N ILE A 73 -4.06 -11.40 -10.28
CA ILE A 73 -4.30 -11.86 -8.92
C ILE A 73 -5.52 -12.77 -8.91
N ILE A 74 -5.38 -13.97 -8.34
CA ILE A 74 -6.43 -14.99 -8.30
C ILE A 74 -6.67 -15.40 -6.84
N PRO A 75 -7.77 -14.96 -6.21
CA PRO A 75 -8.15 -15.41 -4.86
C PRO A 75 -8.43 -16.90 -4.82
N LYS A 76 -7.93 -17.60 -3.79
CA LYS A 76 -8.17 -19.04 -3.55
C LYS A 76 -9.46 -19.32 -2.79
N LYS A 77 -10.01 -18.31 -2.15
CA LYS A 77 -11.25 -18.34 -1.38
C LYS A 77 -11.96 -16.99 -1.46
N PRO A 78 -13.26 -16.90 -1.14
CA PRO A 78 -13.94 -15.63 -1.01
C PRO A 78 -13.28 -14.77 0.07
N MET A 79 -13.02 -13.49 -0.25
CA MET A 79 -12.37 -12.56 0.67
C MET A 79 -12.68 -11.11 0.30
N LYS A 80 -12.40 -10.22 1.23
CA LYS A 80 -12.47 -8.79 1.01
C LYS A 80 -11.19 -8.30 0.35
N MET A 81 -11.32 -7.45 -0.66
CA MET A 81 -10.21 -6.76 -1.32
C MET A 81 -10.35 -5.26 -1.10
N ARG A 82 -9.28 -4.62 -0.63
CA ARG A 82 -9.18 -3.17 -0.50
C ARG A 82 -8.01 -2.63 -1.30
N VAL A 83 -8.23 -1.46 -1.92
CA VAL A 83 -7.22 -0.81 -2.75
C VAL A 83 -6.99 0.62 -2.25
N ARG A 84 -5.72 1.01 -2.11
CA ARG A 84 -5.28 2.35 -1.75
C ARG A 84 -4.18 2.81 -2.70
N THR A 85 -4.18 4.09 -3.09
CA THR A 85 -3.06 4.69 -3.82
C THR A 85 -2.05 5.23 -2.81
N LEU A 86 -0.80 4.80 -2.90
CA LEU A 86 0.29 5.23 -2.02
C LEU A 86 1.00 6.47 -2.56
N GLY A 87 1.09 6.61 -3.87
CA GLY A 87 1.77 7.72 -4.52
C GLY A 87 1.48 7.80 -6.00
N VAL A 88 1.67 9.00 -6.55
CA VAL A 88 1.67 9.32 -7.97
C VAL A 88 2.75 10.35 -8.22
N ALA A 89 3.69 10.05 -9.12
CA ALA A 89 4.78 10.95 -9.46
C ALA A 89 4.87 11.23 -10.97
N PHE A 90 3.78 11.08 -11.70
CA PHE A 90 3.72 11.35 -13.13
C PHE A 90 3.77 12.85 -13.42
N GLN A 91 4.79 13.28 -14.14
CA GLN A 91 4.97 14.70 -14.49
C GLN A 91 5.79 14.90 -15.77
N SER A 92 5.72 16.10 -16.33
CA SER A 92 6.58 16.55 -17.41
C SER A 92 7.26 17.86 -17.01
N GLY A 93 8.57 17.83 -16.85
CA GLY A 93 9.31 18.91 -16.22
C GLY A 93 8.81 19.19 -14.80
N SER A 94 8.27 20.38 -14.54
CA SER A 94 7.67 20.75 -13.25
C SER A 94 6.14 20.60 -13.20
N THR A 95 5.51 20.15 -14.29
CA THR A 95 4.06 20.07 -14.39
C THR A 95 3.59 18.67 -14.00
N LEU A 96 2.80 18.59 -12.93
CA LEU A 96 2.14 17.34 -12.55
C LEU A 96 1.05 16.99 -13.56
N LEU A 97 1.03 15.75 -14.00
CA LEU A 97 0.10 15.23 -14.99
C LEU A 97 -0.80 14.17 -14.34
N PRO A 98 -2.07 14.07 -14.76
CA PRO A 98 -2.97 13.11 -14.15
C PRO A 98 -2.74 11.69 -14.65
N ILE A 99 -3.00 10.74 -13.76
CA ILE A 99 -3.06 9.30 -14.01
C ILE A 99 -4.48 8.80 -13.81
N GLU A 100 -4.88 7.83 -14.62
CA GLU A 100 -6.06 7.01 -14.42
C GLU A 100 -5.65 5.60 -14.06
N GLY A 101 -6.10 5.14 -12.87
CA GLY A 101 -5.94 3.77 -12.39
C GLY A 101 -7.29 3.05 -12.36
N ASN A 102 -7.32 1.83 -12.89
CA ASN A 102 -8.53 1.01 -13.01
C ASN A 102 -8.25 -0.42 -12.51
N TRP A 103 -9.31 -1.09 -12.13
CA TRP A 103 -9.30 -2.51 -11.82
C TRP A 103 -10.44 -3.23 -12.54
N SER A 104 -10.30 -4.52 -12.74
CA SER A 104 -11.32 -5.34 -13.37
C SER A 104 -11.41 -6.71 -12.69
N LYS A 105 -12.62 -7.22 -12.61
CA LYS A 105 -12.91 -8.59 -12.19
C LYS A 105 -13.29 -9.41 -13.42
N ASN A 106 -12.55 -10.47 -13.67
CA ASN A 106 -12.74 -11.40 -14.80
C ASN A 106 -12.64 -10.75 -16.20
N GLY A 107 -12.06 -9.53 -16.29
CA GLY A 107 -11.79 -8.85 -17.56
C GLY A 107 -13.02 -8.29 -18.28
N SER A 108 -14.20 -8.32 -17.65
CA SER A 108 -15.45 -7.91 -18.29
C SER A 108 -15.62 -6.40 -18.35
N THR A 109 -15.29 -5.71 -17.29
CA THR A 109 -15.46 -4.26 -17.14
C THR A 109 -14.32 -3.68 -16.32
N TRP A 110 -13.78 -2.55 -16.76
CA TRP A 110 -12.81 -1.78 -16.01
C TRP A 110 -13.50 -0.69 -15.21
N SER A 111 -13.27 -0.71 -13.90
CA SER A 111 -13.79 0.28 -12.96
C SER A 111 -12.67 1.17 -12.48
N LYS A 112 -12.82 2.47 -12.68
CA LYS A 112 -11.84 3.46 -12.23
C LYS A 112 -11.83 3.54 -10.71
N PHE A 113 -10.65 3.39 -10.10
CA PHE A 113 -10.47 3.61 -8.66
C PHE A 113 -9.72 4.91 -8.37
N PHE A 114 -8.88 5.39 -9.30
CA PHE A 114 -8.13 6.62 -9.12
C PHE A 114 -8.13 7.45 -10.40
N TYR A 115 -8.19 8.77 -10.24
CA TYR A 115 -7.89 9.75 -11.27
C TYR A 115 -7.39 11.03 -10.61
N GLY A 116 -6.18 11.46 -10.97
CA GLY A 116 -5.59 12.68 -10.43
C GLY A 116 -4.07 12.72 -10.55
N THR A 117 -3.49 13.71 -9.93
CA THR A 117 -2.04 13.92 -9.82
C THR A 117 -1.54 13.51 -8.43
N GLY A 118 -0.24 13.63 -8.18
CA GLY A 118 0.34 13.36 -6.87
C GLY A 118 -0.30 14.15 -5.72
N THR A 119 -0.81 15.36 -5.99
CA THR A 119 -1.50 16.19 -4.98
C THR A 119 -2.89 15.66 -4.60
N SER A 120 -3.46 14.77 -5.41
CA SER A 120 -4.78 14.16 -5.15
C SER A 120 -4.68 12.89 -4.29
N VAL A 121 -3.47 12.43 -3.98
CA VAL A 121 -3.26 11.19 -3.24
C VAL A 121 -3.48 11.41 -1.74
N VAL A 122 -4.38 10.60 -1.16
CA VAL A 122 -4.53 10.43 0.29
C VAL A 122 -4.29 8.96 0.59
N SER A 123 -3.07 8.60 0.99
CA SER A 123 -2.59 7.22 1.08
C SER A 123 -3.34 6.34 2.09
N THR A 124 -4.11 6.96 2.98
CA THR A 124 -4.98 6.25 3.94
C THR A 124 -6.38 5.95 3.40
N ASN A 125 -6.80 6.58 2.30
CA ASN A 125 -8.12 6.38 1.73
C ASN A 125 -8.24 5.02 1.05
N VAL A 126 -9.27 4.27 1.41
CA VAL A 126 -9.68 3.05 0.71
C VAL A 126 -10.53 3.45 -0.49
N LEU A 127 -10.02 3.22 -1.69
CA LEU A 127 -10.65 3.61 -2.96
C LEU A 127 -11.51 2.49 -3.54
N VAL A 128 -11.20 1.23 -3.22
CA VAL A 128 -12.02 0.06 -3.50
C VAL A 128 -12.16 -0.74 -2.22
N ASP A 129 -13.38 -1.12 -1.88
CA ASP A 129 -13.71 -2.05 -0.79
C ASP A 129 -14.79 -3.00 -1.34
N THR A 130 -14.38 -4.21 -1.70
CA THR A 130 -15.27 -5.17 -2.37
C THR A 130 -14.97 -6.60 -1.96
N THR A 131 -15.91 -7.50 -2.21
CA THR A 131 -15.72 -8.94 -2.04
C THR A 131 -15.37 -9.57 -3.39
N VAL A 132 -14.33 -10.39 -3.39
CA VAL A 132 -13.91 -11.22 -4.52
C VAL A 132 -14.16 -12.70 -4.20
N ALA A 133 -14.55 -13.48 -5.19
CA ALA A 133 -14.80 -14.90 -5.05
C ALA A 133 -13.52 -15.72 -5.29
N ALA A 134 -13.53 -17.00 -4.89
CA ALA A 134 -12.48 -17.92 -5.30
C ALA A 134 -12.43 -18.02 -6.83
N ASN A 135 -11.21 -18.04 -7.39
CA ASN A 135 -10.91 -18.11 -8.82
C ASN A 135 -11.35 -16.89 -9.65
N ASP A 136 -11.83 -15.79 -9.05
CA ASP A 136 -11.94 -14.54 -9.76
C ASP A 136 -10.55 -14.12 -10.28
N LYS A 137 -10.49 -13.58 -11.50
CA LYS A 137 -9.27 -13.00 -12.04
C LYS A 137 -9.33 -11.49 -11.82
N ILE A 138 -8.46 -11.00 -10.96
CA ILE A 138 -8.39 -9.57 -10.64
C ILE A 138 -7.26 -8.95 -11.43
N TYR A 139 -7.59 -7.94 -12.20
CA TYR A 139 -6.67 -7.19 -13.03
C TYR A 139 -6.58 -5.75 -12.57
N PHE A 140 -5.41 -5.18 -12.74
CA PHE A 140 -5.15 -3.76 -12.52
C PHE A 140 -4.50 -3.16 -13.76
N GLY A 141 -4.86 -1.91 -14.07
CA GLY A 141 -4.30 -1.20 -15.19
C GLY A 141 -4.29 0.29 -14.99
N ALA A 142 -3.35 0.97 -15.64
CA ALA A 142 -3.20 2.41 -15.56
C ALA A 142 -2.72 3.02 -16.88
N ARG A 143 -2.91 4.34 -16.99
CA ARG A 143 -2.38 5.17 -18.08
C ARG A 143 -2.24 6.62 -17.62
N GLY A 144 -1.28 7.33 -18.20
CA GLY A 144 -1.07 8.75 -17.98
C GLY A 144 -1.73 9.62 -19.04
N TRP A 145 -2.09 10.85 -18.68
CA TRP A 145 -2.51 11.91 -19.60
C TRP A 145 -1.37 12.89 -19.79
N ASN A 146 -0.86 13.05 -21.02
CA ASN A 146 0.31 13.88 -21.31
C ASN A 146 0.00 15.38 -21.53
N GLY A 147 -1.24 15.79 -21.24
CA GLY A 147 -1.72 17.16 -21.48
C GLY A 147 -2.55 17.29 -22.76
N SER A 148 -2.44 16.34 -23.71
CA SER A 148 -3.18 16.36 -24.98
C SER A 148 -3.86 15.04 -25.31
N SER A 149 -3.28 13.92 -24.89
CA SER A 149 -3.81 12.57 -25.18
C SER A 149 -3.48 11.59 -24.04
N TRP A 150 -4.22 10.50 -24.01
CA TRP A 150 -3.89 9.36 -23.18
C TRP A 150 -2.66 8.64 -23.75
N LEU A 151 -1.73 8.33 -22.86
CA LEU A 151 -0.60 7.45 -23.14
C LEU A 151 -1.05 5.98 -23.18
N PRO A 152 -0.17 5.05 -23.61
CA PRO A 152 -0.51 3.64 -23.68
C PRO A 152 -1.07 3.10 -22.36
N TRP A 153 -1.99 2.16 -22.49
CA TRP A 153 -2.56 1.42 -21.39
C TRP A 153 -1.65 0.26 -20.98
N HIS A 154 -1.30 0.17 -19.70
CA HIS A 154 -0.48 -0.86 -19.11
C HIS A 154 -1.25 -1.61 -18.02
N ASP A 155 -1.34 -2.95 -18.13
CA ASP A 155 -2.15 -3.75 -17.23
C ASP A 155 -1.60 -5.15 -16.98
N THR A 156 -2.18 -5.82 -15.98
CA THR A 156 -1.80 -7.16 -15.53
C THR A 156 -2.50 -8.30 -16.27
N THR A 157 -3.18 -8.06 -17.39
CA THR A 157 -3.80 -9.13 -18.20
C THR A 157 -2.78 -9.86 -19.05
N LYS A 158 -1.66 -9.24 -19.33
CA LYS A 158 -0.56 -9.74 -20.18
C LYS A 158 0.79 -9.40 -19.56
N THR A 159 1.85 -10.04 -20.01
CA THR A 159 3.21 -9.64 -19.64
C THR A 159 3.46 -8.23 -20.12
N ASP A 160 3.67 -7.32 -19.18
CA ASP A 160 3.91 -5.91 -19.44
C ASP A 160 5.06 -5.43 -18.53
N LYS A 161 6.14 -4.95 -19.16
CA LYS A 161 7.32 -4.43 -18.43
C LYS A 161 7.06 -3.13 -17.69
N TYR A 162 5.94 -2.48 -17.97
CA TYR A 162 5.52 -1.22 -17.37
C TYR A 162 4.62 -1.38 -16.15
N VAL A 163 4.39 -2.63 -15.71
CA VAL A 163 3.68 -2.93 -14.47
C VAL A 163 4.39 -4.03 -13.69
N ILE A 164 4.55 -3.84 -12.38
CA ILE A 164 5.18 -4.81 -11.47
C ILE A 164 4.27 -5.03 -10.26
N VAL A 165 4.04 -6.29 -9.91
CA VAL A 165 3.35 -6.69 -8.67
C VAL A 165 4.39 -7.24 -7.69
N LEU A 166 4.48 -6.65 -6.51
CA LEU A 166 5.42 -7.01 -5.45
C LEU A 166 4.71 -7.68 -4.28
N LYS A 167 5.36 -8.70 -3.75
CA LYS A 167 4.95 -9.46 -2.55
C LYS A 167 5.90 -9.16 -1.39
N ASN A 168 5.51 -9.54 -0.21
CA ASN A 168 6.40 -9.51 0.94
C ASN A 168 7.69 -10.31 0.67
N GLY A 169 8.84 -9.69 0.93
CA GLY A 169 10.17 -10.27 0.68
C GLY A 169 10.75 -10.01 -0.71
N ASP A 170 9.97 -9.50 -1.67
CA ASP A 170 10.49 -9.10 -2.98
C ASP A 170 11.46 -7.91 -2.84
N SER A 171 12.40 -7.77 -3.77
CA SER A 171 13.27 -6.60 -3.80
C SER A 171 12.50 -5.39 -4.30
N ALA A 172 12.54 -4.30 -3.55
CA ALA A 172 12.01 -3.03 -4.03
C ALA A 172 12.87 -2.51 -5.20
N PRO A 173 12.26 -2.05 -6.31
CA PRO A 173 13.02 -1.51 -7.43
C PRO A 173 13.80 -0.25 -7.01
N SER A 174 14.99 -0.08 -7.58
CA SER A 174 15.92 1.00 -7.25
C SER A 174 16.06 1.98 -8.42
N TYR A 175 14.94 2.48 -8.91
CA TYR A 175 14.94 3.51 -9.95
C TYR A 175 15.16 4.89 -9.34
N ALA A 176 15.94 5.73 -10.04
CA ALA A 176 16.04 7.15 -9.72
C ALA A 176 14.91 7.90 -10.40
N PRO A 177 14.27 8.90 -9.74
CA PRO A 177 13.23 9.69 -10.38
C PRO A 177 13.79 10.52 -11.53
N ALA A 178 12.99 10.68 -12.59
CA ALA A 178 13.39 11.47 -13.77
C ALA A 178 13.52 12.96 -13.49
N TYR A 179 12.77 13.46 -12.51
CA TYR A 179 12.70 14.86 -12.11
C TYR A 179 12.88 15.01 -10.59
N ASN A 180 12.85 16.23 -10.08
CA ASN A 180 12.88 16.49 -8.63
C ASN A 180 11.52 16.11 -8.01
N GLN A 181 11.25 14.84 -7.89
CA GLN A 181 10.02 14.25 -7.37
C GLN A 181 10.34 13.11 -6.41
N THR A 182 9.32 12.62 -5.69
CA THR A 182 9.47 11.48 -4.77
C THR A 182 9.77 10.22 -5.58
N SER A 183 10.84 9.51 -5.24
CA SER A 183 11.19 8.24 -5.88
C SER A 183 10.23 7.12 -5.46
N THR A 184 10.22 6.01 -6.23
CA THR A 184 9.49 4.78 -5.85
C THR A 184 9.83 4.36 -4.43
N LYS A 185 11.11 4.40 -4.03
CA LYS A 185 11.51 4.11 -2.64
C LYS A 185 10.91 5.06 -1.63
N GLY A 186 10.70 6.34 -1.96
CA GLY A 186 10.03 7.30 -1.09
C GLY A 186 8.58 6.91 -0.80
N PHE A 187 7.83 6.51 -1.82
CA PHE A 187 6.46 6.02 -1.66
C PHE A 187 6.41 4.68 -0.92
N LEU A 188 7.40 3.83 -1.09
CA LEU A 188 7.50 2.54 -0.45
C LEU A 188 8.19 2.58 0.93
N ALA A 189 8.77 3.70 1.36
CA ALA A 189 9.56 3.79 2.59
C ALA A 189 8.91 3.15 3.82
N PRO A 190 7.58 3.29 4.06
CA PRO A 190 6.91 2.61 5.17
C PRO A 190 6.78 1.09 4.99
N TYR A 191 7.04 0.57 3.80
CA TYR A 191 6.77 -0.80 3.37
C TYR A 191 8.03 -1.54 2.92
N ILE A 192 9.21 -1.03 3.21
CA ILE A 192 10.50 -1.70 2.94
C ILE A 192 11.34 -1.76 4.21
N ASP A 193 12.12 -2.83 4.34
CA ASP A 193 13.06 -3.00 5.45
C ASP A 193 14.44 -2.38 5.16
N SER A 194 15.35 -2.47 6.13
CA SER A 194 16.71 -1.93 6.04
C SER A 194 17.55 -2.59 4.95
N THR A 195 17.15 -3.75 4.42
CA THR A 195 17.84 -4.48 3.35
C THR A 195 17.26 -4.16 1.96
N GLY A 196 16.23 -3.29 1.88
CA GLY A 196 15.55 -2.92 0.63
C GLY A 196 14.52 -3.95 0.17
N LYS A 197 14.09 -4.84 1.06
CA LYS A 197 13.05 -5.82 0.77
C LYS A 197 11.67 -5.27 1.16
N VAL A 198 10.67 -5.61 0.36
CA VAL A 198 9.27 -5.29 0.64
C VAL A 198 8.85 -5.99 1.94
N LYS A 199 8.43 -5.18 2.90
CA LYS A 199 7.91 -5.61 4.20
C LYS A 199 6.51 -5.05 4.38
N ILE A 200 5.52 -5.79 3.92
CA ILE A 200 4.10 -5.44 3.94
C ILE A 200 3.32 -6.41 4.82
N GLY A 201 2.07 -6.09 5.06
CA GLY A 201 1.16 -6.99 5.75
C GLY A 201 1.13 -8.37 5.06
N SER A 202 0.88 -9.39 5.85
CA SER A 202 0.90 -10.78 5.37
C SER A 202 -0.09 -11.05 4.22
N ARG A 203 -1.02 -10.12 3.98
CA ARG A 203 -2.06 -10.23 2.94
C ARG A 203 -2.06 -9.06 1.96
N ASP A 204 -0.93 -8.35 1.87
CA ASP A 204 -0.80 -7.19 1.00
C ASP A 204 -0.01 -7.53 -0.27
N LEU A 205 -0.30 -6.78 -1.32
CA LEU A 205 0.49 -6.69 -2.55
C LEU A 205 0.71 -5.21 -2.86
N ILE A 206 1.86 -4.87 -3.44
CA ILE A 206 2.14 -3.54 -3.97
C ILE A 206 2.26 -3.65 -5.49
N ILE A 207 1.60 -2.73 -6.20
CA ILE A 207 1.64 -2.65 -7.65
C ILE A 207 2.21 -1.31 -8.07
N LEU A 208 3.17 -1.34 -8.98
CA LEU A 208 3.88 -0.19 -9.51
C LEU A 208 3.64 -0.06 -11.00
N TRP A 209 3.51 1.16 -11.49
CA TRP A 209 3.41 1.47 -12.92
C TRP A 209 4.41 2.50 -13.37
N GLU A 210 4.88 2.29 -14.58
CA GLU A 210 5.44 3.29 -15.46
C GLU A 210 4.39 3.61 -16.53
N CYS A 211 3.86 4.81 -16.53
CA CYS A 211 2.77 5.23 -17.41
C CYS A 211 3.25 6.08 -18.60
N SER A 212 4.56 6.26 -18.73
CA SER A 212 5.19 6.93 -19.86
C SER A 212 5.45 5.96 -21.02
N THR A 213 6.11 6.46 -22.07
CA THR A 213 6.63 5.64 -23.17
C THR A 213 8.13 5.37 -23.06
N ALA A 214 8.70 5.64 -21.89
CA ALA A 214 10.12 5.48 -21.62
C ALA A 214 10.58 4.02 -21.79
N ALA A 215 11.74 3.82 -22.38
CA ALA A 215 12.33 2.48 -22.43
C ALA A 215 12.93 2.12 -21.05
N PRO A 216 12.89 0.84 -20.61
CA PRO A 216 13.37 0.41 -19.30
C PRO A 216 14.82 0.77 -18.96
N ALA A 217 15.64 1.02 -19.97
CA ALA A 217 17.05 1.40 -19.79
C ALA A 217 17.27 2.92 -19.65
N THR A 218 16.21 3.72 -19.70
CA THR A 218 16.31 5.18 -19.60
C THR A 218 16.08 5.67 -18.19
N THR A 219 16.57 6.86 -17.88
CA THR A 219 16.36 7.53 -16.58
C THR A 219 14.91 7.98 -16.36
N TYR A 220 14.09 7.94 -17.42
CA TYR A 220 12.65 8.27 -17.35
C TYR A 220 11.77 7.07 -17.02
N PHE A 221 12.36 5.87 -16.97
CA PHE A 221 11.65 4.65 -16.57
C PHE A 221 11.91 4.41 -15.08
N ASP A 222 10.99 4.83 -14.23
CA ASP A 222 11.22 4.87 -12.78
C ASP A 222 10.16 4.15 -11.93
N MET A 223 9.10 3.60 -12.55
CA MET A 223 8.05 2.78 -11.95
C MET A 223 7.34 3.44 -10.76
N GLN A 224 7.31 4.75 -10.73
CA GLN A 224 6.72 5.53 -9.63
C GLN A 224 5.51 6.36 -10.07
N ASP A 225 5.15 6.28 -11.35
CA ASP A 225 4.04 7.04 -11.89
C ASP A 225 2.74 6.76 -11.15
N LEU A 226 2.49 5.50 -10.78
CA LEU A 226 1.41 5.09 -9.88
C LEU A 226 1.88 3.96 -8.96
N VAL A 227 1.67 4.12 -7.66
CA VAL A 227 1.98 3.12 -6.64
C VAL A 227 0.73 2.81 -5.85
N VAL A 228 0.34 1.53 -5.81
CA VAL A 228 -0.92 1.06 -5.22
C VAL A 228 -0.67 -0.07 -4.24
N LEU A 229 -1.38 -0.06 -3.12
CA LEU A 229 -1.43 -1.16 -2.16
C LEU A 229 -2.78 -1.87 -2.28
N VAL A 230 -2.74 -3.19 -2.41
CA VAL A 230 -3.91 -4.07 -2.43
C VAL A 230 -3.85 -4.98 -1.21
N THR A 231 -4.89 -4.95 -0.38
CA THR A 231 -5.00 -5.75 0.86
C THR A 231 -6.15 -6.76 0.71
N PHE A 232 -5.89 -8.01 1.11
CA PHE A 232 -6.87 -9.09 1.13
C PHE A 232 -7.19 -9.52 2.56
N GLU A 233 -8.48 -9.53 2.96
CA GLU A 233 -8.94 -9.85 4.32
C GLU A 233 -9.99 -10.96 4.36
#